data_2538a11a4a97ef7722d8578151a1116e
#
_entry.id   2538a11a4a97ef7722d8578151a1116e
#
_cell.length_a   1.000
_cell.length_b   1.000
_cell.length_c   1.000
_cell.angle_alpha   90.00
_cell.angle_beta   90.00
_cell.angle_gamma   90.00
#
_symmetry.space_group_name_H-M   'P 1'
#
loop_
_entity.id
_entity.type
_entity.pdbx_description
1 polymer ?
#
loop_
_entity_poly.entity_id
_entity_poly.type
_entity_poly.pdbx_seq_one_letter_code
_entity_poly.pdbx_strand_id
1 'polypeptide(L)'
;MVLKIVFPGPLTTVQDFGRLGHQAEGFPECGACDKYSLALANLLAGNGSAPNMAGLEYTLAGPTVQADDYTLVALAGGVSRPKVNGKDAPMFAPILLAPGDTLEIGALESGLRGYLALFGGLDIQPVLGSRSTDLKCHIGGMEGRALRTGDALPVLSAFRLPQEQYALMQKHFTPLESWMLSTLTPHGYIGSAALPLLRIVPGPQDGMFTEQALHEFSHSLYTVTPDSNRMAVKLNGVAVKAKNGVDILSDGIVEGSVQISANGQPIVMLADHQSTGGYAKIGTVISCDIPAMAQVRPGQSVGFRFVTVEEGIAACKREKEKWNQFKEQFYGE
;
A
#
# COMPACT_ATOMS: atom_id res chain seq x y z
N MET A 1 19.76 16.27 8.02
CA MET A 1 19.44 15.89 6.63
C MET A 1 17.93 16.07 6.42
N VAL A 2 17.56 16.67 5.28
CA VAL A 2 16.16 16.97 4.94
C VAL A 2 15.89 16.55 3.49
N LEU A 3 14.74 15.93 3.25
CA LEU A 3 14.19 15.71 1.92
C LEU A 3 13.17 16.81 1.63
N LYS A 4 13.45 17.68 0.68
CA LYS A 4 12.57 18.81 0.34
C LYS A 4 11.57 18.40 -0.75
N ILE A 5 10.29 18.74 -0.58
CA ILE A 5 9.25 18.52 -1.58
C ILE A 5 9.26 19.69 -2.57
N VAL A 6 9.69 19.42 -3.79
CA VAL A 6 9.68 20.39 -4.90
C VAL A 6 8.29 20.44 -5.54
N PHE A 7 7.71 19.26 -5.76
CA PHE A 7 6.34 19.08 -6.25
C PHE A 7 5.72 17.84 -5.58
N PRO A 8 4.57 17.93 -4.94
CA PRO A 8 4.03 16.83 -4.13
C PRO A 8 3.32 15.74 -4.94
N GLY A 9 2.99 15.97 -6.21
CA GLY A 9 2.04 15.14 -6.95
C GLY A 9 0.59 15.37 -6.52
N PRO A 10 -0.37 14.59 -7.05
CA PRO A 10 -1.80 14.76 -6.74
C PRO A 10 -2.15 14.47 -5.29
N LEU A 11 -1.56 13.42 -4.71
CA LEU A 11 -1.75 13.01 -3.32
C LEU A 11 -0.52 12.24 -2.85
N THR A 12 0.26 12.86 -1.98
CA THR A 12 1.41 12.23 -1.30
C THR A 12 1.30 12.46 0.20
N THR A 13 1.45 11.38 0.97
CA THR A 13 1.38 11.38 2.43
C THR A 13 2.51 10.56 3.03
N VAL A 14 2.88 10.87 4.27
CA VAL A 14 3.78 10.02 5.06
C VAL A 14 2.99 8.83 5.57
N GLN A 15 3.50 7.62 5.35
CA GLN A 15 2.87 6.39 5.82
C GLN A 15 3.91 5.42 6.39
N ASP A 16 3.53 4.72 7.46
CA ASP A 16 4.20 3.52 7.98
C ASP A 16 3.23 2.32 7.94
N PHE A 17 3.33 1.35 8.85
CA PHE A 17 2.40 0.21 8.90
C PHE A 17 1.10 0.48 9.66
N GLY A 18 0.93 1.70 10.17
CA GLY A 18 -0.32 2.15 10.77
C GLY A 18 -0.32 2.18 12.30
N ARG A 19 -1.39 2.74 12.82
CA ARG A 19 -1.67 3.08 14.22
C ARG A 19 -2.49 1.95 14.86
N LEU A 20 -1.79 0.89 15.28
CA LEU A 20 -2.44 -0.31 15.83
C LEU A 20 -2.94 -0.09 17.27
N GLY A 21 -4.09 -0.68 17.61
CA GLY A 21 -4.61 -0.76 18.98
C GLY A 21 -5.50 0.41 19.41
N HIS A 22 -5.77 1.41 18.56
CA HIS A 22 -6.54 2.61 18.90
C HIS A 22 -7.93 2.67 18.26
N GLN A 23 -8.40 1.58 17.64
CA GLN A 23 -9.72 1.54 17.00
C GLN A 23 -10.87 1.66 17.99
N ALA A 24 -10.71 1.13 19.22
CA ALA A 24 -11.70 1.28 20.30
C ALA A 24 -11.88 2.75 20.74
N GLU A 25 -10.86 3.60 20.51
CA GLU A 25 -10.89 5.03 20.76
C GLU A 25 -11.41 5.82 19.55
N GLY A 26 -11.77 5.13 18.46
CA GLY A 26 -12.30 5.72 17.23
C GLY A 26 -11.27 6.13 16.20
N PHE A 27 -9.97 5.86 16.42
CA PHE A 27 -8.93 6.16 15.46
C PHE A 27 -8.76 5.01 14.45
N PRO A 28 -8.76 5.29 13.13
CA PRO A 28 -8.41 4.28 12.12
C PRO A 28 -6.94 3.88 12.23
N GLU A 29 -6.62 2.68 11.78
CA GLU A 29 -5.22 2.23 11.73
C GLU A 29 -4.38 3.08 10.79
N CYS A 30 -4.94 3.51 9.67
CA CYS A 30 -4.21 4.18 8.61
C CYS A 30 -3.01 3.34 8.13
N GLY A 31 -1.90 3.96 7.80
CA GLY A 31 -0.74 3.27 7.25
C GLY A 31 -0.80 3.12 5.74
N ALA A 32 0.22 2.48 5.19
CA ALA A 32 0.29 2.19 3.76
C ALA A 32 -0.87 1.29 3.35
N CYS A 33 -1.59 1.66 2.29
CA CYS A 33 -2.61 0.79 1.70
C CYS A 33 -2.01 -0.49 1.10
N ASP A 34 -0.77 -0.42 0.62
CA ASP A 34 0.02 -1.56 0.18
C ASP A 34 1.28 -1.65 1.06
N LYS A 35 1.10 -2.28 2.22
CA LYS A 35 2.18 -2.48 3.21
C LYS A 35 3.32 -3.31 2.64
N TYR A 36 3.04 -4.18 1.66
CA TYR A 36 4.05 -4.99 1.00
C TYR A 36 5.01 -4.14 0.16
N SER A 37 4.48 -3.24 -0.67
CA SER A 37 5.30 -2.33 -1.47
C SER A 37 6.10 -1.35 -0.59
N LEU A 38 5.53 -0.86 0.52
CA LEU A 38 6.28 -0.04 1.47
C LEU A 38 7.42 -0.84 2.11
N ALA A 39 7.17 -2.11 2.51
CA ALA A 39 8.21 -2.97 3.05
C ALA A 39 9.33 -3.24 2.03
N LEU A 40 8.97 -3.47 0.75
CA LEU A 40 9.93 -3.67 -0.32
C LEU A 40 10.79 -2.41 -0.56
N ALA A 41 10.16 -1.23 -0.61
CA ALA A 41 10.89 0.03 -0.72
C ALA A 41 11.86 0.22 0.45
N ASN A 42 11.43 -0.05 1.68
CA ASN A 42 12.28 0.00 2.87
C ASN A 42 13.44 -1.00 2.80
N LEU A 43 13.18 -2.23 2.38
CA LEU A 43 14.21 -3.24 2.20
C LEU A 43 15.29 -2.75 1.23
N LEU A 44 14.87 -2.26 0.05
CA LEU A 44 15.77 -1.74 -1.00
C LEU A 44 16.50 -0.46 -0.57
N ALA A 45 15.90 0.37 0.27
CA ALA A 45 16.54 1.55 0.85
C ALA A 45 17.53 1.23 1.99
N GLY A 46 17.75 -0.05 2.31
CA GLY A 46 18.67 -0.47 3.36
C GLY A 46 18.08 -0.54 4.77
N ASN A 47 16.75 -0.50 4.91
CA ASN A 47 16.03 -0.59 6.19
C ASN A 47 15.60 -2.02 6.53
N GLY A 48 16.38 -3.04 6.17
CA GLY A 48 15.97 -4.45 6.21
C GLY A 48 15.52 -4.99 7.57
N SER A 49 16.08 -4.47 8.67
CA SER A 49 15.67 -4.83 10.03
C SER A 49 14.39 -4.12 10.50
N ALA A 50 13.96 -3.06 9.80
CA ALA A 50 12.80 -2.24 10.14
C ALA A 50 11.95 -1.92 8.90
N PRO A 51 11.27 -2.92 8.31
CA PRO A 51 10.52 -2.73 7.05
C PRO A 51 9.30 -1.81 7.20
N ASN A 52 8.94 -1.46 8.42
CA ASN A 52 7.84 -0.56 8.76
C ASN A 52 8.27 0.89 8.97
N MET A 53 9.49 1.28 8.59
CA MET A 53 9.88 2.68 8.68
C MET A 53 8.99 3.55 7.79
N ALA A 54 8.70 4.76 8.28
CA ALA A 54 7.87 5.71 7.55
C ALA A 54 8.56 6.16 6.26
N GLY A 55 7.79 6.09 5.18
CA GLY A 55 8.12 6.57 3.85
C GLY A 55 7.00 7.42 3.28
N LEU A 56 7.05 7.68 1.99
CA LEU A 56 5.98 8.38 1.27
C LEU A 56 5.14 7.39 0.49
N GLU A 57 3.82 7.46 0.65
CA GLU A 57 2.84 6.87 -0.26
C GLU A 57 2.31 7.95 -1.19
N TYR A 58 2.29 7.69 -2.49
CA TYR A 58 1.73 8.59 -3.49
C TYR A 58 0.74 7.86 -4.42
N THR A 59 -0.25 8.60 -4.90
CA THR A 59 -1.36 8.06 -5.72
C THR A 59 -1.32 8.67 -7.11
N LEU A 60 -1.41 7.85 -8.18
CA LEU A 60 -1.42 8.19 -9.61
C LEU A 60 -0.12 8.78 -10.15
N ALA A 61 0.52 9.68 -9.41
CA ALA A 61 1.81 10.26 -9.77
C ALA A 61 2.60 10.56 -8.50
N GLY A 62 3.89 10.30 -8.54
CA GLY A 62 4.81 10.53 -7.43
C GLY A 62 5.33 11.97 -7.36
N PRO A 63 5.89 12.34 -6.21
CA PRO A 63 6.45 13.67 -6.00
C PRO A 63 7.76 13.87 -6.77
N THR A 64 8.15 15.14 -6.88
CA THR A 64 9.54 15.56 -7.15
C THR A 64 10.14 15.99 -5.83
N VAL A 65 11.26 15.38 -5.46
CA VAL A 65 11.96 15.63 -4.18
C VAL A 65 13.40 16.03 -4.42
N GLN A 66 13.97 16.86 -3.52
CA GLN A 66 15.36 17.26 -3.56
C GLN A 66 16.05 16.89 -2.26
N ALA A 67 17.22 16.27 -2.34
CA ALA A 67 18.04 15.91 -1.21
C ALA A 67 18.98 17.08 -0.84
N ASP A 68 19.13 17.39 0.45
CA ASP A 68 20.09 18.37 0.95
C ASP A 68 21.42 17.75 1.40
N ASP A 69 21.46 16.42 1.54
CA ASP A 69 22.64 15.62 1.88
C ASP A 69 22.56 14.27 1.16
N TYR A 70 23.63 13.47 1.22
CA TYR A 70 23.63 12.11 0.67
C TYR A 70 22.55 11.27 1.32
N THR A 71 21.69 10.66 0.49
CA THR A 71 20.65 9.74 0.96
C THR A 71 20.47 8.59 -0.01
N LEU A 72 20.22 7.41 0.54
CA LEU A 72 19.80 6.24 -0.22
C LEU A 72 18.26 6.19 -0.19
N VAL A 73 17.67 6.09 -1.38
CA VAL A 73 16.22 5.97 -1.52
C VAL A 73 15.88 4.76 -2.38
N ALA A 74 14.64 4.28 -2.29
CA ALA A 74 14.14 3.26 -3.19
C ALA A 74 12.64 3.47 -3.47
N LEU A 75 12.23 3.03 -4.68
CA LEU A 75 10.87 3.12 -5.18
C LEU A 75 10.29 1.73 -5.38
N ALA A 76 9.06 1.51 -4.89
CA ALA A 76 8.30 0.28 -5.13
C ALA A 76 6.80 0.57 -5.29
N GLY A 77 6.01 -0.46 -5.62
CA GLY A 77 4.58 -0.35 -5.88
C GLY A 77 4.27 -0.08 -7.34
N GLY A 78 3.40 0.88 -7.61
CA GLY A 78 3.05 1.26 -8.98
C GLY A 78 4.27 1.68 -9.78
N VAL A 79 4.31 1.28 -11.05
CA VAL A 79 5.47 1.48 -11.94
C VAL A 79 5.44 2.86 -12.57
N SER A 80 6.57 3.57 -12.53
CA SER A 80 6.80 4.86 -13.20
C SER A 80 8.15 4.86 -13.92
N ARG A 81 8.53 5.99 -14.52
CA ARG A 81 9.86 6.24 -15.09
C ARG A 81 10.54 7.38 -14.35
N PRO A 82 11.09 7.09 -13.15
CA PRO A 82 11.73 8.12 -12.36
C PRO A 82 12.99 8.67 -13.05
N LYS A 83 13.34 9.91 -12.70
CA LYS A 83 14.58 10.56 -13.17
C LYS A 83 15.30 11.22 -12.02
N VAL A 84 16.63 11.13 -12.04
CA VAL A 84 17.50 11.93 -11.18
C VAL A 84 18.20 12.96 -12.05
N ASN A 85 17.96 14.24 -11.80
CA ASN A 85 18.51 15.36 -12.58
C ASN A 85 18.25 15.20 -14.09
N GLY A 86 17.04 14.74 -14.45
CA GLY A 86 16.61 14.53 -15.83
C GLY A 86 17.13 13.24 -16.49
N LYS A 87 17.96 12.43 -15.82
CA LYS A 87 18.44 11.13 -16.30
C LYS A 87 17.61 10.01 -15.71
N ASP A 88 17.30 9.00 -16.51
CA ASP A 88 16.51 7.85 -16.08
C ASP A 88 17.13 7.18 -14.84
N ALA A 89 16.29 6.85 -13.88
CA ALA A 89 16.63 6.16 -12.65
C ALA A 89 15.83 4.85 -12.52
N PRO A 90 16.36 3.83 -11.82
CA PRO A 90 15.69 2.54 -11.72
C PRO A 90 14.51 2.58 -10.74
N MET A 91 13.47 1.79 -11.02
CA MET A 91 12.52 1.30 -10.02
C MET A 91 13.04 0.01 -9.38
N PHE A 92 12.55 -0.31 -8.20
CA PHE A 92 12.88 -1.57 -7.50
C PHE A 92 14.39 -1.82 -7.31
N ALA A 93 15.10 -0.74 -7.10
CA ALA A 93 16.53 -0.75 -6.78
C ALA A 93 16.87 0.45 -5.89
N PRO A 94 17.97 0.38 -5.13
CA PRO A 94 18.49 1.53 -4.42
C PRO A 94 18.93 2.65 -5.40
N ILE A 95 18.65 3.89 -5.03
CA ILE A 95 19.08 5.11 -5.74
C ILE A 95 19.83 5.98 -4.75
N LEU A 96 21.08 6.31 -5.00
CA LEU A 96 21.78 7.31 -4.22
C LEU A 96 21.51 8.70 -4.78
N LEU A 97 21.10 9.59 -3.90
CA LEU A 97 21.02 11.02 -4.17
C LEU A 97 22.16 11.75 -3.46
N ALA A 98 22.86 12.61 -4.18
CA ALA A 98 23.84 13.55 -3.63
C ALA A 98 23.16 14.86 -3.19
N PRO A 99 23.86 15.70 -2.40
CA PRO A 99 23.34 17.01 -2.05
C PRO A 99 22.97 17.84 -3.30
N GLY A 100 21.75 18.32 -3.35
CA GLY A 100 21.19 19.09 -4.47
C GLY A 100 20.53 18.25 -5.55
N ASP A 101 20.69 16.93 -5.56
CA ASP A 101 20.04 16.06 -6.54
C ASP A 101 18.50 16.13 -6.40
N THR A 102 17.86 16.13 -7.55
CA THR A 102 16.40 16.13 -7.67
C THR A 102 15.93 14.79 -8.27
N LEU A 103 15.10 14.07 -7.51
CA LEU A 103 14.41 12.87 -7.98
C LEU A 103 12.98 13.23 -8.39
N GLU A 104 12.67 13.09 -9.67
CA GLU A 104 11.33 13.20 -10.24
C GLU A 104 10.76 11.79 -10.43
N ILE A 105 9.65 11.47 -9.75
CA ILE A 105 9.04 10.13 -9.84
C ILE A 105 8.05 10.07 -11.01
N GLY A 106 7.25 11.10 -11.20
CA GLY A 106 6.32 11.23 -12.32
C GLY A 106 5.07 10.35 -12.22
N ALA A 107 4.35 10.26 -13.33
CA ALA A 107 3.10 9.50 -13.41
C ALA A 107 3.34 8.00 -13.34
N LEU A 108 2.43 7.28 -12.66
CA LEU A 108 2.44 5.83 -12.65
C LEU A 108 1.90 5.30 -14.01
N GLU A 109 2.62 4.40 -14.64
CA GLU A 109 2.19 3.70 -15.87
C GLU A 109 1.28 2.51 -15.52
N SER A 110 1.55 1.82 -14.39
CA SER A 110 0.73 0.74 -13.86
C SER A 110 0.66 0.79 -12.34
N GLY A 111 -0.35 0.13 -11.75
CA GLY A 111 -0.67 0.26 -10.33
C GLY A 111 -1.26 1.63 -10.00
N LEU A 112 -1.81 1.81 -8.82
CA LEU A 112 -2.48 3.03 -8.36
C LEU A 112 -1.61 3.82 -7.38
N ARG A 113 -0.83 3.11 -6.54
CA ARG A 113 -0.03 3.67 -5.45
C ARG A 113 1.42 3.30 -5.58
N GLY A 114 2.31 4.25 -5.35
CA GLY A 114 3.74 4.02 -5.25
C GLY A 114 4.28 4.46 -3.90
N TYR A 115 5.47 3.98 -3.59
CA TYR A 115 6.14 4.20 -2.31
C TYR A 115 7.57 4.64 -2.54
N LEU A 116 7.98 5.68 -1.80
CA LEU A 116 9.36 6.12 -1.70
C LEU A 116 9.82 5.90 -0.26
N ALA A 117 10.79 5.02 -0.06
CA ALA A 117 11.48 4.84 1.22
C ALA A 117 12.85 5.49 1.18
N LEU A 118 13.35 5.87 2.36
CA LEU A 118 14.66 6.47 2.57
C LEU A 118 15.42 5.65 3.60
N PHE A 119 16.73 5.56 3.46
CA PHE A 119 17.59 4.98 4.48
C PHE A 119 17.39 5.69 5.83
N GLY A 120 17.17 4.92 6.88
CA GLY A 120 16.85 5.42 8.21
C GLY A 120 15.40 5.89 8.39
N GLY A 121 14.62 6.07 7.32
CA GLY A 121 13.23 6.53 7.38
C GLY A 121 13.08 8.02 7.71
N LEU A 122 11.84 8.49 7.76
CA LEU A 122 11.48 9.87 8.06
C LEU A 122 11.43 10.11 9.59
N ASP A 123 12.06 11.20 10.04
CA ASP A 123 12.05 11.65 11.45
C ASP A 123 10.81 12.53 11.73
N ILE A 124 9.66 11.90 11.66
CA ILE A 124 8.37 12.50 11.96
C ILE A 124 7.93 12.06 13.36
N GLN A 125 7.44 12.98 14.17
CA GLN A 125 6.93 12.66 15.49
C GLN A 125 5.78 11.65 15.40
N PRO A 126 5.88 10.47 16.03
CA PRO A 126 4.79 9.51 16.05
C PRO A 126 3.61 10.01 16.87
N VAL A 127 2.39 9.75 16.39
CA VAL A 127 1.13 10.01 17.10
C VAL A 127 0.45 8.67 17.31
N LEU A 128 0.17 8.31 18.58
CA LEU A 128 -0.38 7.02 18.95
C LEU A 128 0.46 5.83 18.35
N GLY A 129 1.78 5.95 18.45
CA GLY A 129 2.71 4.91 18.01
C GLY A 129 2.98 4.85 16.50
N SER A 130 2.36 5.69 15.67
CA SER A 130 2.52 5.68 14.21
C SER A 130 2.86 7.07 13.66
N ARG A 131 3.66 7.08 12.59
CA ARG A 131 3.97 8.29 11.81
C ARG A 131 3.00 8.48 10.64
N SER A 132 2.04 7.57 10.46
CA SER A 132 1.08 7.65 9.35
C SER A 132 0.18 8.85 9.44
N THR A 133 -0.01 9.50 8.29
CA THR A 133 -0.99 10.57 8.10
C THR A 133 -2.40 10.00 8.15
N ASP A 134 -3.24 10.55 8.99
CA ASP A 134 -4.69 10.42 8.95
C ASP A 134 -5.29 11.74 8.44
N LEU A 135 -5.74 11.74 7.20
CA LEU A 135 -6.29 12.93 6.54
C LEU A 135 -7.66 13.34 7.11
N LYS A 136 -8.39 12.40 7.73
CA LYS A 136 -9.72 12.65 8.30
C LYS A 136 -9.63 13.25 9.70
N CYS A 137 -8.76 12.69 10.53
CA CYS A 137 -8.56 13.18 11.90
C CYS A 137 -7.51 14.29 11.99
N HIS A 138 -6.81 14.58 10.89
CA HIS A 138 -5.72 15.58 10.82
C HIS A 138 -4.60 15.31 11.83
N ILE A 139 -4.15 14.06 11.93
CA ILE A 139 -3.07 13.66 12.84
C ILE A 139 -1.97 12.85 12.09
N GLY A 140 -0.79 12.82 12.71
CA GLY A 140 0.37 12.12 12.17
C GLY A 140 0.95 12.74 10.90
N GLY A 141 1.94 12.11 10.32
CA GLY A 141 2.60 12.58 9.11
C GLY A 141 3.06 14.04 9.23
N MET A 142 2.93 14.79 8.15
CA MET A 142 3.23 16.22 8.13
C MET A 142 1.95 17.00 8.50
N GLU A 143 1.75 17.23 9.79
CA GLU A 143 0.61 18.01 10.33
C GLU A 143 -0.77 17.42 9.96
N GLY A 144 -0.89 16.09 9.82
CA GLY A 144 -2.15 15.42 9.49
C GLY A 144 -2.68 15.74 8.09
N ARG A 145 -1.84 16.17 7.15
CA ARG A 145 -2.22 16.58 5.80
C ARG A 145 -1.37 15.93 4.71
N ALA A 146 -1.85 16.03 3.49
CA ALA A 146 -1.03 15.74 2.31
C ALA A 146 0.15 16.73 2.20
N LEU A 147 1.25 16.28 1.60
CA LEU A 147 2.44 17.08 1.39
C LEU A 147 2.16 18.22 0.41
N ARG A 148 2.92 19.31 0.57
CA ARG A 148 2.86 20.52 -0.25
C ARG A 148 4.26 20.90 -0.76
N THR A 149 4.29 21.65 -1.83
CA THR A 149 5.55 22.26 -2.30
C THR A 149 6.18 23.09 -1.18
N GLY A 150 7.47 22.88 -0.95
CA GLY A 150 8.25 23.55 0.09
C GLY A 150 8.32 22.80 1.42
N ASP A 151 7.53 21.72 1.61
CA ASP A 151 7.66 20.89 2.82
C ASP A 151 9.09 20.32 2.89
N ALA A 152 9.63 20.33 4.12
CA ALA A 152 10.96 19.84 4.45
C ALA A 152 10.83 18.64 5.40
N LEU A 153 11.10 17.46 4.93
CA LEU A 153 10.95 16.21 5.67
C LEU A 153 12.26 15.83 6.32
N PRO A 154 12.36 15.87 7.66
CA PRO A 154 13.57 15.44 8.35
C PRO A 154 13.73 13.91 8.21
N VAL A 155 14.99 13.46 8.13
CA VAL A 155 15.37 12.05 8.00
C VAL A 155 16.12 11.60 9.23
N LEU A 156 15.75 10.42 9.78
CA LEU A 156 16.29 9.93 11.06
C LEU A 156 17.80 9.69 11.04
N SER A 157 18.34 9.21 9.91
CA SER A 157 19.76 8.87 9.80
C SER A 157 20.35 9.46 8.54
N ALA A 158 21.49 10.15 8.66
CA ALA A 158 22.30 10.50 7.51
C ALA A 158 22.92 9.21 6.93
N PHE A 159 22.82 9.05 5.62
CA PHE A 159 23.50 7.97 4.93
C PHE A 159 25.01 8.26 4.89
N ARG A 160 25.77 7.58 5.73
CA ARG A 160 27.22 7.70 5.81
C ARG A 160 27.85 6.37 5.47
N LEU A 161 28.13 6.12 4.21
CA LEU A 161 29.00 5.04 3.78
C LEU A 161 30.37 5.57 3.38
N PRO A 162 31.46 4.89 3.76
CA PRO A 162 32.76 5.09 3.14
C PRO A 162 32.62 4.91 1.62
N GLN A 163 33.32 5.75 0.86
CA GLN A 163 33.23 5.77 -0.61
C GLN A 163 33.51 4.40 -1.26
N GLU A 164 34.32 3.56 -0.62
CA GLU A 164 34.63 2.19 -1.02
C GLU A 164 33.42 1.23 -0.86
N GLN A 165 32.67 1.35 0.21
CA GLN A 165 31.45 0.55 0.43
C GLN A 165 30.34 0.96 -0.54
N TYR A 166 30.28 2.23 -0.89
CA TYR A 166 29.34 2.72 -1.90
C TYR A 166 29.61 2.12 -3.29
N ALA A 167 30.90 2.05 -3.72
CA ALA A 167 31.28 1.42 -4.98
C ALA A 167 30.96 -0.10 -5.00
N LEU A 168 31.05 -0.77 -3.85
CA LEU A 168 30.63 -2.17 -3.69
C LEU A 168 29.11 -2.30 -3.79
N MET A 169 28.35 -1.45 -3.11
CA MET A 169 26.89 -1.45 -3.18
C MET A 169 26.39 -1.17 -4.61
N GLN A 170 26.99 -0.24 -5.34
CA GLN A 170 26.61 0.03 -6.75
C GLN A 170 26.70 -1.21 -7.66
N LYS A 171 27.65 -2.12 -7.40
CA LYS A 171 27.78 -3.38 -8.16
C LYS A 171 26.62 -4.35 -7.88
N HIS A 172 25.95 -4.21 -6.73
CA HIS A 172 24.79 -5.03 -6.33
C HIS A 172 23.44 -4.33 -6.59
N PHE A 173 23.47 -3.08 -7.08
CA PHE A 173 22.25 -2.30 -7.40
C PHE A 173 21.66 -2.68 -8.75
N THR A 174 21.39 -3.96 -8.93
CA THR A 174 20.64 -4.41 -10.09
C THR A 174 19.13 -4.27 -9.74
N PRO A 175 18.34 -3.61 -10.59
CA PRO A 175 16.91 -3.59 -10.41
C PRO A 175 16.36 -5.02 -10.34
N LEU A 176 15.40 -5.24 -9.43
CA LEU A 176 14.71 -6.53 -9.36
C LEU A 176 14.04 -6.82 -10.72
N GLU A 177 14.34 -7.97 -11.27
CA GLU A 177 13.74 -8.38 -12.54
C GLU A 177 12.23 -8.61 -12.41
N SER A 178 11.48 -8.41 -13.49
CA SER A 178 10.01 -8.54 -13.49
C SER A 178 9.53 -9.90 -13.01
N TRP A 179 10.28 -10.98 -13.29
CA TRP A 179 9.93 -12.31 -12.81
C TRP A 179 10.09 -12.44 -11.28
N MET A 180 11.09 -11.78 -10.69
CA MET A 180 11.26 -11.74 -9.22
C MET A 180 10.10 -10.98 -8.60
N LEU A 181 9.74 -9.81 -9.15
CA LEU A 181 8.60 -9.02 -8.67
C LEU A 181 7.28 -9.78 -8.77
N SER A 182 7.05 -10.49 -9.89
CA SER A 182 5.84 -11.30 -10.05
C SER A 182 5.76 -12.49 -9.09
N THR A 183 6.91 -13.02 -8.67
CA THR A 183 6.99 -14.11 -7.70
C THR A 183 6.81 -13.61 -6.26
N LEU A 184 7.37 -12.42 -5.98
CA LEU A 184 7.35 -11.83 -4.64
C LEU A 184 6.00 -11.23 -4.27
N THR A 185 5.27 -10.68 -5.22
CA THR A 185 4.00 -10.00 -4.93
C THR A 185 2.82 -10.95 -4.99
N PRO A 186 1.89 -10.91 -4.03
CA PRO A 186 0.66 -11.69 -4.10
C PRO A 186 -0.05 -11.43 -5.44
N HIS A 187 -0.46 -12.49 -6.15
CA HIS A 187 -1.05 -12.41 -7.49
C HIS A 187 -0.19 -11.73 -8.56
N GLY A 188 1.10 -11.48 -8.32
CA GLY A 188 1.98 -10.82 -9.28
C GLY A 188 1.50 -9.43 -9.71
N TYR A 189 0.81 -8.68 -8.83
CA TYR A 189 0.16 -7.41 -9.20
C TYR A 189 1.15 -6.32 -9.66
N ILE A 190 2.41 -6.40 -9.24
CA ILE A 190 3.46 -5.52 -9.78
C ILE A 190 3.88 -6.03 -11.15
N GLY A 191 3.62 -5.22 -12.18
CA GLY A 191 3.99 -5.55 -13.56
C GLY A 191 3.07 -6.52 -14.28
N SER A 192 1.94 -6.94 -13.67
CA SER A 192 0.94 -7.80 -14.31
C SER A 192 -0.27 -7.01 -14.81
N ALA A 193 -0.75 -7.35 -16.00
CA ALA A 193 -2.05 -6.91 -16.51
C ALA A 193 -3.20 -7.86 -16.09
N ALA A 194 -2.91 -8.91 -15.33
CA ALA A 194 -3.92 -9.86 -14.90
C ALA A 194 -4.92 -9.23 -13.92
N LEU A 195 -6.19 -9.55 -14.08
CA LEU A 195 -7.22 -9.15 -13.14
C LEU A 195 -7.01 -9.87 -11.81
N PRO A 196 -6.94 -9.15 -10.68
CA PRO A 196 -6.79 -9.80 -9.39
C PRO A 196 -8.07 -10.56 -9.02
N LEU A 197 -7.89 -11.84 -8.68
CA LEU A 197 -8.92 -12.68 -8.08
C LEU A 197 -8.66 -12.75 -6.58
N LEU A 198 -9.36 -11.91 -5.81
CA LEU A 198 -9.13 -11.74 -4.39
C LEU A 198 -9.78 -12.87 -3.59
N ARG A 199 -9.02 -13.47 -2.68
CA ARG A 199 -9.54 -14.49 -1.77
C ARG A 199 -10.26 -13.82 -0.61
N ILE A 200 -11.45 -14.31 -0.30
CA ILE A 200 -12.33 -13.76 0.72
C ILE A 200 -12.83 -14.87 1.65
N VAL A 201 -12.69 -14.66 2.95
CA VAL A 201 -13.29 -15.52 3.97
C VAL A 201 -14.74 -15.06 4.18
N PRO A 202 -15.74 -15.96 4.28
CA PRO A 202 -17.12 -15.59 4.58
C PRO A 202 -17.22 -14.67 5.79
N GLY A 203 -18.07 -13.67 5.71
CA GLY A 203 -18.23 -12.66 6.75
C GLY A 203 -19.26 -13.06 7.82
N PRO A 204 -19.35 -12.34 8.93
CA PRO A 204 -20.29 -12.63 10.01
C PRO A 204 -21.74 -12.46 9.62
N GLN A 205 -22.04 -11.78 8.51
CA GLN A 205 -23.38 -11.59 7.97
C GLN A 205 -23.60 -12.28 6.62
N ASP A 206 -22.76 -13.26 6.23
CA ASP A 206 -22.93 -14.02 4.99
C ASP A 206 -24.30 -14.70 4.89
N GLY A 207 -24.87 -15.16 6.01
CA GLY A 207 -26.19 -15.72 6.11
C GLY A 207 -27.35 -14.77 5.73
N MET A 208 -27.10 -13.45 5.63
CA MET A 208 -28.07 -12.47 5.13
C MET A 208 -28.26 -12.52 3.61
N PHE A 209 -27.35 -13.18 2.89
CA PHE A 209 -27.40 -13.34 1.43
C PHE A 209 -27.92 -14.72 1.05
N THR A 210 -28.52 -14.84 -0.15
CA THR A 210 -28.93 -16.13 -0.67
C THR A 210 -27.71 -16.88 -1.23
N GLU A 211 -27.78 -18.22 -1.31
CA GLU A 211 -26.72 -19.02 -1.93
C GLU A 211 -26.46 -18.58 -3.38
N GLN A 212 -27.54 -18.26 -4.11
CA GLN A 212 -27.43 -17.72 -5.48
C GLN A 212 -26.66 -16.40 -5.50
N ALA A 213 -26.92 -15.46 -4.56
CA ALA A 213 -26.21 -14.18 -4.49
C ALA A 213 -24.72 -14.37 -4.14
N LEU A 214 -24.40 -15.30 -3.23
CA LEU A 214 -23.00 -15.66 -2.92
C LEU A 214 -22.28 -16.27 -4.13
N HIS A 215 -22.98 -17.15 -4.86
CA HIS A 215 -22.47 -17.74 -6.08
C HIS A 215 -22.25 -16.67 -7.16
N GLU A 216 -23.22 -15.82 -7.45
CA GLU A 216 -23.11 -14.73 -8.42
C GLU A 216 -21.98 -13.77 -8.05
N PHE A 217 -21.84 -13.42 -6.76
CA PHE A 217 -20.78 -12.56 -6.28
C PHE A 217 -19.39 -13.14 -6.58
N SER A 218 -19.19 -14.43 -6.34
CA SER A 218 -17.89 -15.10 -6.55
C SER A 218 -17.59 -15.45 -8.01
N HIS A 219 -18.55 -15.31 -8.91
CA HIS A 219 -18.39 -15.61 -10.35
C HIS A 219 -18.52 -14.36 -11.24
N SER A 220 -18.65 -13.18 -10.63
CA SER A 220 -18.77 -11.91 -11.35
C SER A 220 -17.51 -11.07 -11.21
N LEU A 221 -17.29 -10.20 -12.18
CA LEU A 221 -16.29 -9.13 -12.09
C LEU A 221 -16.93 -7.84 -11.65
N TYR A 222 -16.19 -7.09 -10.84
CA TYR A 222 -16.60 -5.80 -10.30
C TYR A 222 -15.60 -4.72 -10.72
N THR A 223 -16.08 -3.62 -11.28
CA THR A 223 -15.26 -2.51 -11.73
C THR A 223 -15.07 -1.48 -10.63
N VAL A 224 -13.83 -1.05 -10.39
CA VAL A 224 -13.48 0.00 -9.42
C VAL A 224 -14.04 1.33 -9.90
N THR A 225 -14.76 2.03 -9.02
CA THR A 225 -15.34 3.34 -9.32
C THR A 225 -14.37 4.50 -9.03
N PRO A 226 -14.53 5.68 -9.68
CA PRO A 226 -13.72 6.86 -9.40
C PRO A 226 -13.83 7.38 -7.96
N ASP A 227 -14.90 7.06 -7.23
CA ASP A 227 -15.12 7.47 -5.83
C ASP A 227 -14.28 6.68 -4.84
N SER A 228 -13.46 5.74 -5.30
CA SER A 228 -12.56 4.95 -4.48
C SER A 228 -11.42 5.81 -3.93
N ASN A 229 -11.04 5.55 -2.67
CA ASN A 229 -9.98 6.28 -1.98
C ASN A 229 -9.24 5.38 -0.98
N ARG A 230 -8.49 5.96 -0.04
CA ARG A 230 -7.76 5.22 1.00
C ARG A 230 -8.66 4.57 2.06
N MET A 231 -9.91 5.05 2.20
CA MET A 231 -10.88 4.49 3.15
C MET A 231 -11.51 3.21 2.60
N ALA A 232 -11.88 3.21 1.32
CA ALA A 232 -12.53 2.07 0.70
C ALA A 232 -12.43 2.11 -0.84
N VAL A 233 -12.41 0.92 -1.43
CA VAL A 233 -12.62 0.73 -2.87
C VAL A 233 -14.09 0.42 -3.11
N LYS A 234 -14.77 1.31 -3.79
CA LYS A 234 -16.16 1.15 -4.21
C LYS A 234 -16.21 0.44 -5.56
N LEU A 235 -17.03 -0.56 -5.65
CA LEU A 235 -17.11 -1.42 -6.82
C LEU A 235 -18.49 -1.30 -7.47
N ASN A 236 -18.54 -1.51 -8.78
CA ASN A 236 -19.77 -1.56 -9.56
C ASN A 236 -19.82 -2.86 -10.38
N GLY A 237 -20.95 -3.55 -10.34
CA GLY A 237 -21.13 -4.82 -11.02
C GLY A 237 -22.52 -5.41 -10.78
N VAL A 238 -22.63 -6.73 -10.83
CA VAL A 238 -23.86 -7.44 -10.51
C VAL A 238 -24.27 -7.14 -9.06
N ALA A 239 -25.48 -6.65 -8.85
CA ALA A 239 -25.97 -6.30 -7.51
C ALA A 239 -26.14 -7.56 -6.64
N VAL A 240 -25.51 -7.57 -5.48
CA VAL A 240 -25.61 -8.65 -4.50
C VAL A 240 -26.91 -8.51 -3.72
N LYS A 241 -27.82 -9.45 -3.87
CA LYS A 241 -29.16 -9.42 -3.26
C LYS A 241 -29.13 -10.02 -1.86
N ALA A 242 -29.52 -9.23 -0.86
CA ALA A 242 -29.79 -9.72 0.48
C ALA A 242 -31.23 -10.24 0.61
N LYS A 243 -31.47 -11.15 1.56
CA LYS A 243 -32.80 -11.72 1.84
C LYS A 243 -33.79 -10.68 2.37
N ASN A 244 -33.33 -9.81 3.30
CA ASN A 244 -34.17 -8.85 4.03
C ASN A 244 -33.49 -7.47 4.19
N GLY A 245 -32.74 -7.02 3.16
CA GLY A 245 -31.96 -5.80 3.24
C GLY A 245 -30.54 -6.03 3.79
N VAL A 246 -29.72 -4.98 3.76
CA VAL A 246 -28.28 -5.03 4.09
C VAL A 246 -27.92 -4.22 5.33
N ASP A 247 -28.87 -3.49 5.90
CA ASP A 247 -28.63 -2.68 7.10
C ASP A 247 -28.53 -3.57 8.34
N ILE A 248 -27.52 -3.29 9.17
CA ILE A 248 -27.29 -3.96 10.45
C ILE A 248 -27.08 -2.92 11.55
N LEU A 249 -27.20 -3.33 12.80
CA LEU A 249 -26.63 -2.53 13.90
C LEU A 249 -25.14 -2.36 13.66
N SER A 250 -24.63 -1.14 13.89
CA SER A 250 -23.21 -0.85 13.68
C SER A 250 -22.33 -1.87 14.40
N ASP A 251 -21.45 -2.49 13.64
CA ASP A 251 -20.56 -3.57 14.06
C ASP A 251 -19.13 -3.27 13.64
N GLY A 252 -18.15 -3.93 14.27
CA GLY A 252 -16.73 -3.75 13.99
C GLY A 252 -16.37 -4.02 12.52
N ILE A 253 -15.46 -3.20 11.98
CA ILE A 253 -14.91 -3.32 10.64
C ILE A 253 -13.41 -3.53 10.76
N VAL A 254 -12.86 -4.39 9.92
CA VAL A 254 -11.42 -4.58 9.73
C VAL A 254 -11.03 -4.24 8.29
N GLU A 255 -9.76 -3.95 8.06
CA GLU A 255 -9.21 -3.81 6.71
C GLU A 255 -9.52 -5.07 5.88
N GLY A 256 -9.97 -4.90 4.64
CA GLY A 256 -10.42 -6.00 3.78
C GLY A 256 -11.88 -6.39 3.95
N SER A 257 -12.62 -5.89 4.94
CA SER A 257 -14.07 -6.14 5.03
C SER A 257 -14.78 -5.73 3.74
N VAL A 258 -15.61 -6.61 3.20
CA VAL A 258 -16.43 -6.36 2.01
C VAL A 258 -17.86 -6.12 2.46
N GLN A 259 -18.26 -4.88 2.51
CA GLN A 259 -19.64 -4.46 2.82
C GLN A 259 -20.48 -4.43 1.54
N ILE A 260 -21.74 -4.78 1.66
CA ILE A 260 -22.71 -4.62 0.57
C ILE A 260 -23.60 -3.42 0.89
N SER A 261 -23.53 -2.39 0.04
CA SER A 261 -24.34 -1.18 0.18
C SER A 261 -25.80 -1.41 -0.16
N ALA A 262 -26.68 -0.44 0.16
CA ALA A 262 -28.12 -0.55 -0.05
C ALA A 262 -28.52 -0.82 -1.52
N ASN A 263 -27.72 -0.41 -2.48
CA ASN A 263 -27.92 -0.70 -3.90
C ASN A 263 -27.28 -2.04 -4.35
N GLY A 264 -26.79 -2.86 -3.42
CA GLY A 264 -26.18 -4.16 -3.70
C GLY A 264 -24.75 -4.12 -4.20
N GLN A 265 -24.08 -2.95 -4.19
CA GLN A 265 -22.71 -2.84 -4.69
C GLN A 265 -21.69 -3.10 -3.58
N PRO A 266 -20.60 -3.86 -3.86
CA PRO A 266 -19.58 -4.15 -2.88
C PRO A 266 -18.70 -2.94 -2.59
N ILE A 267 -18.26 -2.81 -1.33
CA ILE A 267 -17.32 -1.80 -0.85
C ILE A 267 -16.23 -2.53 -0.05
N VAL A 268 -15.00 -2.51 -0.53
CA VAL A 268 -13.85 -3.15 0.15
C VAL A 268 -13.14 -2.12 0.99
N MET A 269 -13.06 -2.35 2.30
CA MET A 269 -12.41 -1.44 3.25
C MET A 269 -10.89 -1.50 3.13
N LEU A 270 -10.24 -0.32 3.12
CA LEU A 270 -8.79 -0.16 3.08
C LEU A 270 -8.27 0.53 4.36
N ALA A 271 -7.02 0.95 4.35
CA ALA A 271 -6.26 1.42 5.51
C ALA A 271 -6.94 2.52 6.34
N ASP A 272 -7.63 3.47 5.73
CA ASP A 272 -8.29 4.60 6.44
C ASP A 272 -9.78 4.33 6.77
N HIS A 273 -10.20 3.05 6.77
CA HIS A 273 -11.58 2.67 7.07
C HIS A 273 -12.00 3.10 8.49
N GLN A 274 -13.29 3.36 8.67
CA GLN A 274 -13.84 3.59 10.00
C GLN A 274 -13.84 2.28 10.83
N SER A 275 -13.80 2.42 12.16
CA SER A 275 -13.79 1.27 13.09
C SER A 275 -15.11 0.49 13.13
N THR A 276 -16.24 1.13 12.79
CA THR A 276 -17.58 0.51 12.80
C THR A 276 -18.37 0.90 11.56
N GLY A 277 -19.35 0.07 11.18
CA GLY A 277 -20.26 0.34 10.06
C GLY A 277 -21.56 -0.44 10.15
N GLY A 278 -22.58 0.05 9.45
CA GLY A 278 -23.95 -0.44 9.49
C GLY A 278 -24.40 -1.25 8.28
N TYR A 279 -23.47 -1.69 7.41
CA TYR A 279 -23.80 -2.57 6.29
C TYR A 279 -23.31 -4.00 6.52
N ALA A 280 -24.09 -4.96 6.03
CA ALA A 280 -23.76 -6.38 6.10
C ALA A 280 -22.42 -6.67 5.41
N LYS A 281 -21.54 -7.40 6.09
CA LYS A 281 -20.26 -7.86 5.59
C LYS A 281 -20.42 -9.24 4.97
N ILE A 282 -20.32 -9.33 3.63
CA ILE A 282 -20.39 -10.61 2.90
C ILE A 282 -19.15 -11.47 3.13
N GLY A 283 -18.02 -10.82 3.39
CA GLY A 283 -16.74 -11.49 3.65
C GLY A 283 -15.63 -10.51 3.99
N THR A 284 -14.44 -11.04 4.19
CA THR A 284 -13.21 -10.26 4.41
C THR A 284 -12.12 -10.76 3.48
N VAL A 285 -11.53 -9.87 2.67
CA VAL A 285 -10.36 -10.16 1.85
C VAL A 285 -9.21 -10.55 2.76
N ILE A 286 -8.51 -11.65 2.44
CA ILE A 286 -7.37 -12.09 3.26
C ILE A 286 -6.23 -11.08 3.19
N SER A 287 -5.49 -10.92 4.28
CA SER A 287 -4.51 -9.84 4.46
C SER A 287 -3.45 -9.79 3.35
N CYS A 288 -3.00 -10.94 2.84
CA CYS A 288 -2.01 -10.98 1.77
C CYS A 288 -2.55 -10.58 0.38
N ASP A 289 -3.87 -10.41 0.21
CA ASP A 289 -4.47 -9.97 -1.05
C ASP A 289 -4.82 -8.46 -1.03
N ILE A 290 -4.81 -7.81 0.14
CA ILE A 290 -5.06 -6.36 0.28
C ILE A 290 -4.11 -5.52 -0.60
N PRO A 291 -2.80 -5.81 -0.67
CA PRO A 291 -1.89 -5.09 -1.55
C PRO A 291 -2.34 -5.07 -3.01
N ALA A 292 -2.83 -6.20 -3.52
CA ALA A 292 -3.34 -6.28 -4.89
C ALA A 292 -4.58 -5.38 -5.08
N MET A 293 -5.53 -5.39 -4.12
CA MET A 293 -6.69 -4.50 -4.15
C MET A 293 -6.28 -3.02 -4.11
N ALA A 294 -5.28 -2.67 -3.31
CA ALA A 294 -4.79 -1.31 -3.18
C ALA A 294 -4.17 -0.75 -4.48
N GLN A 295 -3.80 -1.60 -5.42
CA GLN A 295 -3.16 -1.21 -6.69
C GLN A 295 -4.13 -1.14 -7.88
N VAL A 296 -5.39 -1.55 -7.72
CA VAL A 296 -6.38 -1.51 -8.80
C VAL A 296 -6.85 -0.08 -9.05
N ARG A 297 -6.79 0.36 -10.31
CA ARG A 297 -7.20 1.70 -10.73
C ARG A 297 -8.72 1.79 -10.96
N PRO A 298 -9.32 2.97 -10.82
CA PRO A 298 -10.67 3.22 -11.33
C PRO A 298 -10.80 2.78 -12.80
N GLY A 299 -11.90 2.09 -13.11
CA GLY A 299 -12.15 1.49 -14.42
C GLY A 299 -11.57 0.09 -14.63
N GLN A 300 -10.68 -0.37 -13.78
CA GLN A 300 -10.23 -1.76 -13.79
C GLN A 300 -11.18 -2.66 -12.98
N SER A 301 -11.14 -3.95 -13.25
CA SER A 301 -12.03 -4.92 -12.59
C SER A 301 -11.27 -5.86 -11.66
N VAL A 302 -11.99 -6.39 -10.67
CA VAL A 302 -11.55 -7.41 -9.73
C VAL A 302 -12.60 -8.51 -9.64
N GLY A 303 -12.16 -9.73 -9.31
CA GLY A 303 -13.04 -10.85 -8.95
C GLY A 303 -12.82 -11.27 -7.50
N PHE A 304 -13.74 -12.09 -6.99
CA PHE A 304 -13.65 -12.64 -5.64
C PHE A 304 -13.78 -14.16 -5.67
N ARG A 305 -13.07 -14.83 -4.74
CA ARG A 305 -13.18 -16.26 -4.53
C ARG A 305 -13.28 -16.56 -3.03
N PHE A 306 -14.34 -17.23 -2.62
CA PHE A 306 -14.46 -17.69 -1.24
C PHE A 306 -13.41 -18.76 -0.94
N VAL A 307 -12.83 -18.65 0.24
CA VAL A 307 -11.88 -19.61 0.82
C VAL A 307 -12.23 -19.84 2.29
N THR A 308 -11.80 -20.96 2.85
CA THR A 308 -11.94 -21.19 4.30
C THR A 308 -10.92 -20.35 5.08
N VAL A 309 -11.12 -20.23 6.38
CA VAL A 309 -10.16 -19.55 7.28
C VAL A 309 -8.79 -20.21 7.20
N GLU A 310 -8.76 -21.55 7.21
CA GLU A 310 -7.53 -22.36 7.13
C GLU A 310 -6.78 -22.14 5.82
N GLU A 311 -7.50 -22.10 4.69
CA GLU A 311 -6.93 -21.79 3.38
C GLU A 311 -6.36 -20.38 3.33
N GLY A 312 -7.07 -19.40 3.91
CA GLY A 312 -6.62 -18.00 4.03
C GLY A 312 -5.35 -17.89 4.86
N ILE A 313 -5.31 -18.53 6.04
CA ILE A 313 -4.12 -18.58 6.90
C ILE A 313 -2.94 -19.24 6.17
N ALA A 314 -3.18 -20.37 5.52
CA ALA A 314 -2.13 -21.08 4.77
C ALA A 314 -1.58 -20.23 3.61
N ALA A 315 -2.45 -19.47 2.92
CA ALA A 315 -2.04 -18.55 1.87
C ALA A 315 -1.16 -17.41 2.41
N CYS A 316 -1.57 -16.75 3.50
CA CYS A 316 -0.77 -15.68 4.11
C CYS A 316 0.57 -16.18 4.65
N LYS A 317 0.63 -17.41 5.21
CA LYS A 317 1.89 -18.02 5.63
C LYS A 317 2.84 -18.24 4.46
N ARG A 318 2.36 -18.77 3.32
CA ARG A 318 3.17 -18.95 2.11
C ARG A 318 3.75 -17.63 1.59
N GLU A 319 2.95 -16.56 1.57
CA GLU A 319 3.46 -15.24 1.14
C GLU A 319 4.51 -14.70 2.10
N LYS A 320 4.33 -14.89 3.42
CA LYS A 320 5.34 -14.53 4.43
C LYS A 320 6.64 -15.33 4.29
N GLU A 321 6.55 -16.63 3.97
CA GLU A 321 7.72 -17.48 3.72
C GLU A 321 8.49 -17.03 2.48
N LYS A 322 7.82 -16.72 1.38
CA LYS A 322 8.44 -16.15 0.17
C LYS A 322 9.16 -14.84 0.49
N TRP A 323 8.52 -13.97 1.25
CA TRP A 323 9.12 -12.70 1.69
C TRP A 323 10.39 -12.92 2.51
N ASN A 324 10.37 -13.85 3.47
CA ASN A 324 11.53 -14.15 4.30
C ASN A 324 12.67 -14.72 3.45
N GLN A 325 12.40 -15.67 2.56
CA GLN A 325 13.40 -16.23 1.64
C GLN A 325 14.03 -15.15 0.75
N PHE A 326 13.22 -14.24 0.21
CA PHE A 326 13.74 -13.11 -0.56
C PHE A 326 14.63 -12.20 0.28
N LYS A 327 14.21 -11.88 1.51
CA LYS A 327 14.97 -11.05 2.44
C LYS A 327 16.33 -11.69 2.76
N GLU A 328 16.37 -12.98 3.06
CA GLU A 328 17.59 -13.75 3.29
C GLU A 328 18.53 -13.72 2.07
N GLN A 329 17.99 -13.93 0.86
CA GLN A 329 18.77 -13.86 -0.38
C GLN A 329 19.30 -12.44 -0.64
N PHE A 330 18.52 -11.41 -0.34
CA PHE A 330 18.90 -10.02 -0.60
C PHE A 330 19.97 -9.50 0.36
N TYR A 331 19.93 -9.89 1.64
CA TYR A 331 20.89 -9.44 2.66
C TYR A 331 21.99 -10.45 2.95
N GLY A 332 21.87 -11.71 2.53
CA GLY A 332 22.85 -12.75 2.81
C GLY A 332 22.86 -13.18 4.29
N GLU A 333 21.73 -12.99 5.00
CA GLU A 333 21.53 -13.40 6.40
C GLU A 333 20.66 -14.65 6.49
#